data_1d1d8b9076e22e6cb9d349d9bf39bacb
#
_entry.id   1d1d8b9076e22e6cb9d349d9bf39bacb
#
_cell.length_a   1.000
_cell.length_b   1.000
_cell.length_c   1.000
_cell.angle_alpha   90.00
_cell.angle_beta   90.00
_cell.angle_gamma   90.00
#
_symmetry.space_group_name_H-M   'P 1'
#
loop_
_entity.id
_entity.type
_entity.pdbx_description
1 polymer ?
#
loop_
_entity_poly.entity_id
_entity_poly.type
_entity_poly.pdbx_seq_one_letter_code
_entity_poly.pdbx_strand_id
1 'polypeptide(L)'
;MVFPDQASSGDTYLQITQLIAILVLVSSGLVYARRIKFGEAVRNASIWVGIVTFLLLGYTYRAELSAIMYRVAGELMPGFAAPLSPNEIIITASNDGHFYVNGKANGKHLRFMIDTGASEIMLSPRAASRIGINLKSLQFTQRYRTANGIGLGAHYRLKRFSIGSFEFAETKVSINKSEMSQSLLGLSFLQRLKSYEFRGDKLYLRK
;
A
#
# COMPACT_ATOMS: atom_id res chain seq x y z
N MET A 1 -20.18 -22.14 -33.04
CA MET A 1 -18.91 -21.79 -33.73
C MET A 1 -18.07 -21.03 -32.73
N VAL A 2 -17.16 -21.72 -32.04
CA VAL A 2 -16.35 -21.16 -30.95
C VAL A 2 -15.01 -20.75 -31.57
N PHE A 3 -14.71 -19.45 -31.55
CA PHE A 3 -13.39 -18.95 -31.94
C PHE A 3 -12.35 -19.30 -30.88
N PRO A 4 -11.19 -19.83 -31.29
CA PRO A 4 -10.11 -20.07 -30.32
C PRO A 4 -9.56 -18.73 -29.82
N ASP A 5 -9.43 -18.65 -28.51
CA ASP A 5 -8.85 -17.54 -27.74
C ASP A 5 -7.44 -17.22 -28.29
N GLN A 6 -7.22 -15.99 -28.73
CA GLN A 6 -5.92 -15.49 -29.14
C GLN A 6 -5.10 -15.27 -27.88
N ALA A 7 -4.32 -16.26 -27.48
CA ALA A 7 -3.24 -16.04 -26.53
C ALA A 7 -2.44 -14.82 -26.98
N SER A 8 -2.40 -13.79 -26.14
CA SER A 8 -1.78 -12.50 -26.46
C SER A 8 -0.34 -12.76 -26.90
N SER A 9 0.02 -12.28 -28.09
CA SER A 9 1.38 -12.44 -28.67
C SER A 9 2.50 -11.96 -27.74
N GLY A 10 2.19 -11.08 -26.78
CA GLY A 10 3.12 -10.63 -25.74
C GLY A 10 3.58 -11.73 -24.79
N ASP A 11 2.67 -12.61 -24.36
CA ASP A 11 3.02 -13.71 -23.45
C ASP A 11 3.88 -14.77 -24.13
N THR A 12 3.65 -15.02 -25.41
CA THR A 12 4.43 -15.94 -26.23
C THR A 12 5.86 -15.44 -26.44
N TYR A 13 6.05 -14.14 -26.70
CA TYR A 13 7.40 -13.55 -26.83
C TYR A 13 8.16 -13.57 -25.50
N LEU A 14 7.53 -13.35 -24.39
CA LEU A 14 8.15 -13.44 -23.06
C LEU A 14 8.58 -14.88 -22.75
N GLN A 15 7.78 -15.88 -23.06
CA GLN A 15 8.11 -17.29 -22.89
C GLN A 15 9.28 -17.71 -23.79
N ILE A 16 9.26 -17.31 -25.06
CA ILE A 16 10.36 -17.58 -25.99
C ILE A 16 11.65 -16.92 -25.55
N THR A 17 11.62 -15.67 -25.07
CA THR A 17 12.78 -14.96 -24.57
C THR A 17 13.37 -15.66 -23.32
N GLN A 18 12.52 -16.13 -22.41
CA GLN A 18 12.96 -16.90 -21.25
C GLN A 18 13.61 -18.25 -21.64
N LEU A 19 13.01 -18.98 -22.58
CA LEU A 19 13.57 -20.24 -23.07
C LEU A 19 14.92 -20.05 -23.79
N ILE A 20 15.06 -19.00 -24.59
CA ILE A 20 16.32 -18.64 -25.24
C ILE A 20 17.39 -18.25 -24.19
N ALA A 21 17.03 -17.46 -23.18
CA ALA A 21 17.95 -17.11 -22.10
C ALA A 21 18.44 -18.33 -21.33
N ILE A 22 17.56 -19.26 -21.01
CA ILE A 22 17.89 -20.54 -20.36
C ILE A 22 18.78 -21.39 -21.27
N LEU A 23 18.48 -21.47 -22.58
CA LEU A 23 19.26 -22.25 -23.53
C LEU A 23 20.67 -21.68 -23.70
N VAL A 24 20.83 -20.36 -23.76
CA VAL A 24 22.14 -19.67 -23.83
C VAL A 24 22.94 -19.92 -22.55
N LEU A 25 22.29 -19.88 -21.38
CA LEU A 25 22.90 -20.10 -20.08
C LEU A 25 23.40 -21.55 -19.92
N VAL A 26 22.61 -22.53 -20.36
CA VAL A 26 22.97 -23.95 -20.35
C VAL A 26 24.05 -24.26 -21.38
N SER A 27 23.97 -23.70 -22.60
CA SER A 27 24.97 -23.92 -23.67
C SER A 27 26.32 -23.34 -23.33
N SER A 28 26.38 -22.15 -22.69
CA SER A 28 27.64 -21.55 -22.26
C SER A 28 28.38 -22.40 -21.22
N GLY A 29 27.63 -23.08 -20.35
CA GLY A 29 28.17 -24.03 -19.38
C GLY A 29 28.81 -25.25 -20.05
N LEU A 30 28.19 -25.79 -21.12
CA LEU A 30 28.69 -26.97 -21.83
C LEU A 30 30.00 -26.70 -22.63
N VAL A 31 30.12 -25.48 -23.20
CA VAL A 31 31.33 -25.10 -23.96
C VAL A 31 32.54 -24.93 -23.03
N TYR A 32 32.33 -24.49 -21.80
CA TYR A 32 33.40 -24.31 -20.80
C TYR A 32 33.81 -25.65 -20.14
N ALA A 33 32.97 -26.68 -20.21
CA ALA A 33 33.16 -27.97 -19.53
C ALA A 33 34.30 -28.83 -20.09
N ARG A 34 34.88 -28.54 -21.27
CA ARG A 34 35.96 -29.33 -21.90
C ARG A 34 37.32 -29.27 -21.18
N ARG A 35 37.50 -28.41 -20.17
CA ARG A 35 38.74 -28.30 -19.38
C ARG A 35 38.57 -28.39 -17.86
N ILE A 36 37.37 -28.66 -17.38
CA ILE A 36 37.07 -28.65 -15.93
C ILE A 36 37.30 -30.07 -15.37
N LYS A 37 38.05 -30.16 -14.28
CA LYS A 37 38.17 -31.41 -13.50
C LYS A 37 36.78 -31.81 -12.99
N PHE A 38 36.44 -33.11 -13.08
CA PHE A 38 35.12 -33.64 -12.73
C PHE A 38 34.59 -33.11 -11.38
N GLY A 39 35.47 -33.00 -10.36
CA GLY A 39 35.09 -32.46 -9.05
C GLY A 39 34.68 -30.96 -9.06
N GLU A 40 35.28 -30.15 -9.92
CA GLU A 40 34.92 -28.74 -10.06
C GLU A 40 33.57 -28.60 -10.80
N ALA A 41 33.33 -29.47 -11.79
CA ALA A 41 32.05 -29.50 -12.50
C ALA A 41 30.89 -29.85 -11.55
N VAL A 42 31.06 -30.88 -10.72
CA VAL A 42 30.05 -31.30 -9.71
C VAL A 42 29.83 -30.21 -8.70
N ARG A 43 30.88 -29.60 -8.17
CA ARG A 43 30.75 -28.47 -7.22
C ARG A 43 29.97 -27.30 -7.81
N ASN A 44 30.31 -26.89 -9.04
CA ASN A 44 29.64 -25.79 -9.69
C ASN A 44 28.17 -26.12 -10.02
N ALA A 45 27.88 -27.34 -10.47
CA ALA A 45 26.53 -27.81 -10.68
C ALA A 45 25.71 -27.79 -9.37
N SER A 46 26.29 -28.26 -8.26
CA SER A 46 25.62 -28.22 -6.95
C SER A 46 25.32 -26.79 -6.49
N ILE A 47 26.23 -25.85 -6.72
CA ILE A 47 25.98 -24.43 -6.41
C ILE A 47 24.82 -23.89 -7.24
N TRP A 48 24.78 -24.18 -8.54
CA TRP A 48 23.69 -23.74 -9.41
C TRP A 48 22.34 -24.38 -9.01
N VAL A 49 22.34 -25.67 -8.70
CA VAL A 49 21.14 -26.35 -8.16
C VAL A 49 20.68 -25.67 -6.87
N GLY A 50 21.60 -25.34 -5.96
CA GLY A 50 21.30 -24.61 -4.74
C GLY A 50 20.69 -23.23 -5.01
N ILE A 51 21.27 -22.46 -5.93
CA ILE A 51 20.75 -21.13 -6.32
C ILE A 51 19.33 -21.25 -6.92
N VAL A 52 19.13 -22.17 -7.87
CA VAL A 52 17.84 -22.38 -8.51
C VAL A 52 16.79 -22.81 -7.48
N THR A 53 17.14 -23.74 -6.60
CA THR A 53 16.25 -24.19 -5.52
C THR A 53 15.89 -23.04 -4.59
N PHE A 54 16.87 -22.21 -4.18
CA PHE A 54 16.64 -21.03 -3.35
C PHE A 54 15.69 -20.03 -4.03
N LEU A 55 15.91 -19.75 -5.32
CA LEU A 55 15.04 -18.84 -6.09
C LEU A 55 13.62 -19.39 -6.24
N LEU A 56 13.49 -20.70 -6.49
CA LEU A 56 12.18 -21.37 -6.58
C LEU A 56 11.44 -21.32 -5.25
N LEU A 57 12.13 -21.59 -4.13
CA LEU A 57 11.54 -21.47 -2.80
C LEU A 57 11.14 -20.03 -2.50
N GLY A 58 12.01 -19.05 -2.77
CA GLY A 58 11.70 -17.64 -2.62
C GLY A 58 10.51 -17.18 -3.46
N TYR A 59 10.41 -17.68 -4.69
CA TYR A 59 9.26 -17.41 -5.56
C TYR A 59 7.97 -18.07 -5.05
N THR A 60 8.05 -19.34 -4.62
CA THR A 60 6.91 -20.10 -4.09
C THR A 60 6.37 -19.46 -2.82
N TYR A 61 7.25 -19.04 -1.90
CA TYR A 61 6.88 -18.44 -0.61
C TYR A 61 6.84 -16.89 -0.64
N ARG A 62 6.85 -16.27 -1.82
CA ARG A 62 6.87 -14.79 -1.94
C ARG A 62 5.70 -14.10 -1.23
N ALA A 63 4.52 -14.72 -1.22
CA ALA A 63 3.33 -14.15 -0.57
C ALA A 63 3.48 -14.16 0.96
N GLU A 64 3.95 -15.26 1.54
CA GLU A 64 4.21 -15.42 2.97
C GLU A 64 5.34 -14.50 3.42
N LEU A 65 6.43 -14.45 2.66
CA LEU A 65 7.56 -13.54 2.93
C LEU A 65 7.12 -12.08 2.89
N SER A 66 6.31 -11.68 1.91
CA SER A 66 5.77 -10.32 1.83
C SER A 66 4.86 -10.01 3.01
N ALA A 67 4.01 -10.95 3.44
CA ALA A 67 3.14 -10.78 4.61
C ALA A 67 3.95 -10.58 5.91
N ILE A 68 5.05 -11.33 6.09
CA ILE A 68 5.96 -11.17 7.23
C ILE A 68 6.64 -9.79 7.16
N MET A 69 7.18 -9.41 6.00
CA MET A 69 7.81 -8.10 5.80
C MET A 69 6.84 -6.94 6.09
N TYR A 70 5.59 -7.04 5.64
CA TYR A 70 4.57 -6.03 5.92
C TYR A 70 4.20 -5.95 7.41
N ARG A 71 4.17 -7.08 8.13
CA ARG A 71 3.97 -7.09 9.59
C ARG A 71 5.10 -6.37 10.31
N VAL A 72 6.35 -6.72 9.98
CA VAL A 72 7.54 -6.08 10.57
C VAL A 72 7.58 -4.59 10.21
N ALA A 73 7.29 -4.23 8.96
CA ALA A 73 7.22 -2.83 8.55
C ALA A 73 6.11 -2.06 9.30
N GLY A 74 4.96 -2.69 9.55
CA GLY A 74 3.86 -2.10 10.32
C GLY A 74 4.25 -1.79 11.77
N GLU A 75 5.09 -2.62 12.38
CA GLU A 75 5.59 -2.40 13.74
C GLU A 75 6.71 -1.34 13.80
N LEU A 76 7.59 -1.33 12.80
CA LEU A 76 8.74 -0.41 12.76
C LEU A 76 8.40 0.98 12.21
N MET A 77 7.33 1.11 11.42
CA MET A 77 6.95 2.37 10.74
C MET A 77 5.56 2.82 11.18
N PRO A 78 5.42 3.68 12.19
CA PRO A 78 4.14 4.21 12.64
C PRO A 78 3.37 4.88 11.48
N GLY A 79 2.11 4.46 11.28
CA GLY A 79 1.27 4.95 10.18
C GLY A 79 1.41 4.16 8.87
N PHE A 80 2.14 3.06 8.87
CA PHE A 80 2.19 2.16 7.74
C PHE A 80 0.91 1.32 7.68
N ALA A 81 0.15 1.42 6.57
CA ALA A 81 -0.99 0.55 6.28
C ALA A 81 -0.46 -0.72 5.60
N ALA A 82 -0.25 -1.78 6.38
CA ALA A 82 0.23 -3.04 5.85
C ALA A 82 -0.88 -3.75 5.06
N PRO A 83 -0.72 -4.03 3.75
CA PRO A 83 -1.70 -4.79 3.00
C PRO A 83 -1.65 -6.26 3.44
N LEU A 84 -2.77 -6.82 3.89
CA LEU A 84 -2.94 -8.25 4.11
C LEU A 84 -3.46 -8.95 2.87
N SER A 85 -4.31 -8.26 2.11
CA SER A 85 -4.84 -8.69 0.81
C SER A 85 -5.16 -7.45 -0.04
N PRO A 86 -5.53 -7.61 -1.32
CA PRO A 86 -5.95 -6.47 -2.15
C PRO A 86 -7.08 -5.62 -1.52
N ASN A 87 -7.95 -6.25 -0.73
CA ASN A 87 -9.12 -5.64 -0.11
C ASN A 87 -9.02 -5.50 1.42
N GLU A 88 -7.85 -5.76 2.01
CA GLU A 88 -7.65 -5.69 3.46
C GLU A 88 -6.32 -5.07 3.81
N ILE A 89 -6.35 -4.08 4.70
CA ILE A 89 -5.16 -3.47 5.29
C ILE A 89 -5.24 -3.55 6.82
N ILE A 90 -4.08 -3.62 7.44
CA ILE A 90 -3.93 -3.58 8.90
C ILE A 90 -3.10 -2.38 9.29
N ILE A 91 -3.50 -1.73 10.37
CA ILE A 91 -2.81 -0.58 10.96
C ILE A 91 -2.53 -0.92 12.42
N THR A 92 -1.29 -0.77 12.85
CA THR A 92 -0.90 -0.96 14.25
C THR A 92 -1.02 0.36 15.00
N ALA A 93 -1.52 0.32 16.24
CA ALA A 93 -1.59 1.47 17.12
C ALA A 93 -0.19 2.03 17.39
N SER A 94 -0.07 3.34 17.46
CA SER A 94 1.14 4.00 17.95
C SER A 94 1.25 3.92 19.47
N ASN A 95 2.42 4.27 20.03
CA ASN A 95 2.68 4.22 21.46
C ASN A 95 1.71 5.08 22.31
N ASP A 96 1.04 6.06 21.70
CA ASP A 96 0.03 6.90 22.32
C ASP A 96 -1.40 6.27 22.28
N GLY A 97 -1.52 5.03 21.79
CA GLY A 97 -2.77 4.29 21.68
C GLY A 97 -3.64 4.70 20.49
N HIS A 98 -3.21 5.65 19.66
CA HIS A 98 -3.96 6.10 18.48
C HIS A 98 -3.53 5.36 17.22
N PHE A 99 -4.47 5.24 16.29
CA PHE A 99 -4.22 4.65 14.98
C PHE A 99 -3.92 5.75 13.97
N TYR A 100 -2.69 5.75 13.46
CA TYR A 100 -2.29 6.66 12.40
C TYR A 100 -2.14 5.92 11.08
N VAL A 101 -2.41 6.61 9.99
CA VAL A 101 -2.25 6.03 8.66
C VAL A 101 -1.74 7.07 7.67
N ASN A 102 -0.81 6.65 6.83
CA ASN A 102 -0.35 7.44 5.71
C ASN A 102 -1.27 7.22 4.50
N GLY A 103 -1.70 8.31 3.90
CA GLY A 103 -2.53 8.30 2.72
C GLY A 103 -2.07 9.34 1.70
N LYS A 104 -2.78 9.41 0.58
CA LYS A 104 -2.56 10.43 -0.45
C LYS A 104 -3.86 11.19 -0.71
N ALA A 105 -3.78 12.51 -0.74
CA ALA A 105 -4.85 13.40 -1.17
C ALA A 105 -4.37 14.17 -2.40
N ASN A 106 -5.06 14.05 -3.53
CA ASN A 106 -4.67 14.63 -4.82
C ASN A 106 -3.19 14.37 -5.18
N GLY A 107 -2.69 13.16 -4.89
CA GLY A 107 -1.31 12.72 -5.18
C GLY A 107 -0.25 13.14 -4.15
N LYS A 108 -0.57 13.94 -3.14
CA LYS A 108 0.36 14.35 -2.09
C LYS A 108 0.18 13.50 -0.83
N HIS A 109 1.29 13.12 -0.20
CA HIS A 109 1.27 12.34 1.03
C HIS A 109 0.82 13.19 2.22
N LEU A 110 -0.12 12.64 2.99
CA LEU A 110 -0.62 13.16 4.25
C LEU A 110 -0.69 12.05 5.29
N ARG A 111 -0.50 12.41 6.56
CA ARG A 111 -0.73 11.52 7.69
C ARG A 111 -2.08 11.85 8.30
N PHE A 112 -2.85 10.81 8.63
CA PHE A 112 -4.16 10.92 9.24
C PHE A 112 -4.18 10.13 10.55
N MET A 113 -4.98 10.60 11.50
CA MET A 113 -5.39 9.81 12.66
C MET A 113 -6.81 9.28 12.42
N ILE A 114 -7.03 8.01 12.70
CA ILE A 114 -8.37 7.42 12.65
C ILE A 114 -9.09 7.78 13.94
N ASP A 115 -10.22 8.48 13.80
CA ASP A 115 -10.97 9.03 14.91
C ASP A 115 -12.47 8.75 14.73
N THR A 116 -12.99 7.80 15.50
CA THR A 116 -14.43 7.45 15.49
C THR A 116 -15.31 8.54 16.11
N GLY A 117 -14.75 9.50 16.85
CA GLY A 117 -15.44 10.68 17.36
C GLY A 117 -15.64 11.78 16.32
N ALA A 118 -14.88 11.75 15.22
CA ALA A 118 -15.05 12.66 14.11
C ALA A 118 -16.11 12.14 13.14
N SER A 119 -17.05 12.98 12.72
CA SER A 119 -18.10 12.59 11.75
C SER A 119 -17.56 12.50 10.33
N GLU A 120 -16.59 13.34 9.96
CA GLU A 120 -16.09 13.52 8.60
C GLU A 120 -14.58 13.31 8.50
N ILE A 121 -14.08 13.19 7.25
CA ILE A 121 -12.65 13.33 6.98
C ILE A 121 -12.32 14.81 7.15
N MET A 122 -11.41 15.13 8.07
CA MET A 122 -11.03 16.50 8.36
C MET A 122 -9.56 16.73 8.07
N LEU A 123 -9.29 17.72 7.23
CA LEU A 123 -7.94 18.19 6.94
C LEU A 123 -7.58 19.36 7.85
N SER A 124 -6.36 19.32 8.41
CA SER A 124 -5.78 20.50 9.03
C SER A 124 -5.49 21.57 7.96
N PRO A 125 -5.48 22.87 8.30
CA PRO A 125 -5.12 23.94 7.37
C PRO A 125 -3.77 23.71 6.71
N ARG A 126 -2.78 23.24 7.48
CA ARG A 126 -1.45 22.87 6.98
C ARG A 126 -1.51 21.76 5.94
N ALA A 127 -2.30 20.70 6.18
CA ALA A 127 -2.48 19.61 5.24
C ALA A 127 -3.17 20.08 3.96
N ALA A 128 -4.21 20.89 4.07
CA ALA A 128 -4.91 21.47 2.93
C ALA A 128 -3.99 22.33 2.06
N SER A 129 -3.17 23.18 2.67
CA SER A 129 -2.17 24.00 1.94
C SER A 129 -1.12 23.12 1.24
N ARG A 130 -0.65 22.03 1.90
CA ARG A 130 0.33 21.09 1.33
C ARG A 130 -0.18 20.44 0.05
N ILE A 131 -1.48 20.16 -0.06
CA ILE A 131 -2.09 19.58 -1.27
C ILE A 131 -2.56 20.63 -2.28
N GLY A 132 -2.19 21.90 -2.07
CA GLY A 132 -2.42 23.01 -3.02
C GLY A 132 -3.78 23.68 -2.91
N ILE A 133 -4.50 23.51 -1.80
CA ILE A 133 -5.78 24.21 -1.58
C ILE A 133 -5.50 25.63 -1.07
N ASN A 134 -6.07 26.61 -1.77
CA ASN A 134 -6.01 28.01 -1.33
C ASN A 134 -7.02 28.25 -0.20
N LEU A 135 -6.53 28.35 1.03
CA LEU A 135 -7.37 28.55 2.21
C LEU A 135 -8.13 29.88 2.19
N LYS A 136 -7.60 30.93 1.52
CA LYS A 136 -8.24 32.22 1.43
C LYS A 136 -9.51 32.23 0.57
N SER A 137 -9.63 31.25 -0.35
CA SER A 137 -10.81 31.12 -1.20
C SER A 137 -11.92 30.27 -0.57
N LEU A 138 -11.70 29.70 0.61
CA LEU A 138 -12.65 28.83 1.27
C LEU A 138 -13.64 29.62 2.13
N GLN A 139 -14.90 29.19 2.10
CA GLN A 139 -15.95 29.72 2.98
C GLN A 139 -16.11 28.78 4.18
N PHE A 140 -15.63 29.19 5.34
CA PHE A 140 -15.70 28.42 6.59
C PHE A 140 -17.05 28.60 7.28
N THR A 141 -18.09 28.04 6.68
CA THR A 141 -19.49 28.15 7.13
C THR A 141 -19.99 26.94 7.90
N GLN A 142 -19.27 25.80 7.81
CA GLN A 142 -19.67 24.58 8.48
C GLN A 142 -19.30 24.64 9.96
N ARG A 143 -20.25 24.30 10.83
CA ARG A 143 -20.06 24.28 12.28
C ARG A 143 -19.93 22.83 12.76
N TYR A 144 -18.88 22.55 13.50
CA TYR A 144 -18.60 21.24 14.10
C TYR A 144 -18.59 21.37 15.61
N ARG A 145 -19.21 20.43 16.29
CA ARG A 145 -19.03 20.28 17.74
C ARG A 145 -17.74 19.52 17.97
N THR A 146 -16.83 20.09 18.73
CA THR A 146 -15.55 19.48 19.11
C THR A 146 -15.43 19.45 20.63
N ALA A 147 -14.46 18.68 21.15
CA ALA A 147 -14.17 18.68 22.59
C ALA A 147 -13.83 20.08 23.15
N ASN A 148 -13.26 20.95 22.30
CA ASN A 148 -12.87 22.33 22.67
C ASN A 148 -13.95 23.38 22.33
N GLY A 149 -15.19 22.96 22.02
CA GLY A 149 -16.29 23.86 21.66
C GLY A 149 -16.66 23.76 20.18
N ILE A 150 -17.20 24.86 19.63
CA ILE A 150 -17.64 24.91 18.24
C ILE A 150 -16.48 25.31 17.34
N GLY A 151 -16.10 24.41 16.43
CA GLY A 151 -15.17 24.67 15.36
C GLY A 151 -15.89 25.08 14.07
N LEU A 152 -15.17 25.80 13.21
CA LEU A 152 -15.61 26.16 11.86
C LEU A 152 -14.78 25.42 10.83
N GLY A 153 -15.40 25.01 9.74
CA GLY A 153 -14.74 24.38 8.62
C GLY A 153 -15.36 24.73 7.27
N ALA A 154 -14.69 24.32 6.22
CA ALA A 154 -15.14 24.47 4.84
C ALA A 154 -15.16 23.12 4.14
N HIS A 155 -16.25 22.80 3.45
CA HIS A 155 -16.29 21.60 2.61
C HIS A 155 -15.39 21.75 1.39
N TYR A 156 -14.72 20.65 1.06
CA TYR A 156 -13.92 20.51 -0.14
C TYR A 156 -14.08 19.12 -0.74
N ARG A 157 -13.84 18.97 -2.04
CA ARG A 157 -13.91 17.70 -2.73
C ARG A 157 -12.54 17.35 -3.31
N LEU A 158 -11.95 16.30 -2.79
CA LEU A 158 -10.72 15.73 -3.32
C LEU A 158 -11.03 14.90 -4.56
N LYS A 159 -10.30 15.11 -5.65
CA LYS A 159 -10.45 14.33 -6.88
C LYS A 159 -9.99 12.88 -6.67
N ARG A 160 -8.91 12.69 -5.94
CA ARG A 160 -8.34 11.36 -5.60
C ARG A 160 -7.93 11.33 -4.15
N PHE A 161 -8.29 10.25 -3.49
CA PHE A 161 -7.92 9.98 -2.12
C PHE A 161 -7.55 8.50 -1.99
N SER A 162 -6.45 8.16 -1.29
CA SER A 162 -6.07 6.76 -1.08
C SER A 162 -5.47 6.53 0.30
N ILE A 163 -5.74 5.35 0.84
CA ILE A 163 -5.20 4.85 2.11
C ILE A 163 -4.69 3.43 1.85
N GLY A 164 -3.38 3.21 1.97
CA GLY A 164 -2.77 1.94 1.60
C GLY A 164 -3.09 1.56 0.15
N SER A 165 -3.70 0.38 -0.06
CA SER A 165 -4.19 -0.11 -1.35
C SER A 165 -5.57 0.43 -1.74
N PHE A 166 -6.27 1.12 -0.83
CA PHE A 166 -7.64 1.59 -1.10
C PHE A 166 -7.63 2.94 -1.81
N GLU A 167 -8.30 3.00 -2.95
CA GLU A 167 -8.49 4.23 -3.72
C GLU A 167 -9.95 4.67 -3.69
N PHE A 168 -10.16 5.99 -3.57
CA PHE A 168 -11.47 6.62 -3.51
C PHE A 168 -11.46 7.86 -4.41
N ALA A 169 -12.40 7.91 -5.35
CA ALA A 169 -12.65 9.09 -6.17
C ALA A 169 -13.60 10.06 -5.45
N GLU A 170 -13.57 11.32 -5.87
CA GLU A 170 -14.54 12.35 -5.49
C GLU A 170 -14.88 12.37 -4.00
N THR A 171 -13.84 12.40 -3.15
CA THR A 171 -14.01 12.27 -1.70
C THR A 171 -14.31 13.61 -1.06
N LYS A 172 -15.47 13.73 -0.42
CA LYS A 172 -15.81 14.91 0.40
C LYS A 172 -14.96 14.92 1.66
N VAL A 173 -14.39 16.08 1.97
CA VAL A 173 -13.62 16.36 3.18
C VAL A 173 -14.01 17.71 3.73
N SER A 174 -13.75 17.92 4.99
CA SER A 174 -13.82 19.26 5.62
C SER A 174 -12.43 19.76 5.93
N ILE A 175 -12.22 21.05 5.74
CA ILE A 175 -10.98 21.74 6.09
C ILE A 175 -11.27 22.56 7.33
N ASN A 176 -10.58 22.28 8.43
CA ASN A 176 -10.77 23.04 9.65
C ASN A 176 -10.23 24.48 9.49
N LYS A 177 -10.90 25.46 10.10
CA LYS A 177 -10.46 26.84 10.12
C LYS A 177 -9.27 27.04 11.08
N SER A 178 -9.35 26.40 12.24
CA SER A 178 -8.31 26.44 13.27
C SER A 178 -7.25 25.38 13.03
N GLU A 179 -6.02 25.63 13.47
CA GLU A 179 -4.95 24.63 13.41
C GLU A 179 -5.32 23.36 14.18
N MET A 180 -4.88 22.24 13.64
CA MET A 180 -5.02 20.92 14.21
C MET A 180 -3.67 20.20 14.14
N SER A 181 -3.36 19.43 15.17
CA SER A 181 -2.13 18.62 15.20
C SER A 181 -2.07 17.59 14.07
N GLN A 182 -3.21 16.98 13.74
CA GLN A 182 -3.35 15.92 12.73
C GLN A 182 -4.63 16.12 11.90
N SER A 183 -4.61 15.64 10.66
CA SER A 183 -5.84 15.42 9.89
C SER A 183 -6.52 14.14 10.37
N LEU A 184 -7.84 14.07 10.29
CA LEU A 184 -8.65 12.99 10.85
C LEU A 184 -9.35 12.19 9.75
N LEU A 185 -9.47 10.88 9.95
CA LEU A 185 -10.36 10.00 9.22
C LEU A 185 -11.52 9.63 10.14
N GLY A 186 -12.64 10.32 9.98
CA GLY A 186 -13.83 10.10 10.76
C GLY A 186 -14.77 9.02 10.20
N LEU A 187 -15.97 8.96 10.76
CA LEU A 187 -16.98 7.96 10.39
C LEU A 187 -17.33 7.97 8.91
N SER A 188 -17.34 9.12 8.24
CA SER A 188 -17.62 9.20 6.79
C SER A 188 -16.61 8.43 5.92
N PHE A 189 -15.38 8.24 6.41
CA PHE A 189 -14.41 7.35 5.77
C PHE A 189 -14.69 5.89 6.11
N LEU A 190 -14.86 5.58 7.40
CA LEU A 190 -15.05 4.21 7.88
C LEU A 190 -16.31 3.57 7.28
N GLN A 191 -17.38 4.32 7.10
CA GLN A 191 -18.63 3.89 6.45
C GLN A 191 -18.49 3.56 4.95
N ARG A 192 -17.41 3.98 4.30
CA ARG A 192 -17.11 3.60 2.90
C ARG A 192 -16.44 2.24 2.79
N LEU A 193 -16.06 1.66 3.90
CA LEU A 193 -15.46 0.34 3.99
C LEU A 193 -16.54 -0.72 4.19
N LYS A 194 -16.29 -1.93 3.74
CA LYS A 194 -17.16 -3.08 4.00
C LYS A 194 -17.22 -3.41 5.49
N SER A 195 -16.07 -3.32 6.17
CA SER A 195 -15.98 -3.46 7.62
C SER A 195 -14.70 -2.83 8.17
N TYR A 196 -14.71 -2.47 9.44
CA TYR A 196 -13.53 -2.15 10.21
C TYR A 196 -13.63 -2.81 11.60
N GLU A 197 -12.49 -3.24 12.12
CA GLU A 197 -12.46 -4.03 13.35
C GLU A 197 -11.22 -3.69 14.17
N PHE A 198 -11.42 -3.32 15.44
CA PHE A 198 -10.35 -3.12 16.41
C PHE A 198 -10.09 -4.44 17.16
N ARG A 199 -8.85 -4.93 17.11
CA ARG A 199 -8.38 -6.12 17.85
C ARG A 199 -7.10 -5.78 18.59
N GLY A 200 -7.21 -5.49 19.88
CA GLY A 200 -6.07 -5.06 20.70
C GLY A 200 -5.41 -3.82 20.09
N ASP A 201 -4.14 -3.93 19.75
CA ASP A 201 -3.32 -2.89 19.16
C ASP A 201 -3.43 -2.78 17.62
N LYS A 202 -4.38 -3.51 17.01
CA LYS A 202 -4.52 -3.60 15.55
C LYS A 202 -5.90 -3.18 15.09
N LEU A 203 -5.92 -2.42 13.98
CA LEU A 203 -7.13 -2.02 13.26
C LEU A 203 -7.11 -2.66 11.88
N TYR A 204 -8.10 -3.50 11.61
CA TYR A 204 -8.35 -4.14 10.33
C TYR A 204 -9.37 -3.32 9.54
N LEU A 205 -9.03 -2.95 8.31
CA LEU A 205 -9.92 -2.24 7.40
C LEU A 205 -10.15 -3.12 6.16
N ARG A 206 -11.41 -3.33 5.78
CA ARG A 206 -11.80 -4.11 4.60
C ARG A 206 -12.64 -3.26 3.65
N LYS A 207 -12.34 -3.35 2.36
CA LYS A 207 -13.06 -2.65 1.28
C LYS A 207 -13.78 -3.61 0.36
#